data_2294f5cea6493c672a0a025c6de30f41
#
_entry.id   2294f5cea6493c672a0a025c6de30f41
#
_cell.length_a   1.000
_cell.length_b   1.000
_cell.length_c   1.000
_cell.angle_alpha   90.00
_cell.angle_beta   90.00
_cell.angle_gamma   90.00
#
_symmetry.space_group_name_H-M   'P 1'
#
loop_
_entity.id
_entity.type
_entity.pdbx_description
1 polymer ?
#
loop_
_entity_poly.entity_id
_entity_poly.type
_entity_poly.pdbx_seq_one_letter_code
_entity_poly.pdbx_strand_id
1 'polypeptide(L)'
;MAKQKIVVVGAGYAGVSATKFMAKKLKKDDVEITLIDRHSYHTMMTELHEVAGGRVEPDAVQYDLQRLFARQKNVSLVTDTVIGIDKEKKIVKTKLGKYPFDQLIIGMGGEPNDFGTPGVKEHGFTLWSMEDAIKIRKHIEDTVAKAALEPDEATRRAMLTFVVCGSGFTGIEMIGELMEWKTVLAKEHKLRPEEFTLMVVEALPTILNMLDRKDAEKAERFMMKKGIQLKKGAPITEVTADYIVLKDGSQIPTNTLIWTAGVKGTSDAADFGLETARGQRLYANEYMQAKGYEDKDIYIIGDLVHYEENNDGKPTPQIVQAAEQTGHTAAANIVAKIKNTPKHEFKSNYQGFMVSIGSKWGALLI
;
A
#
# COMPACT_ATOMS: atom_id res chain seq x y z
N MET A 1 18.25 16.79 -32.66
CA MET A 1 16.83 16.87 -32.26
C MET A 1 16.75 17.18 -30.77
N ALA A 2 15.71 17.87 -30.28
CA ALA A 2 15.52 18.05 -28.84
C ALA A 2 15.27 16.71 -28.18
N LYS A 3 15.78 16.50 -26.94
CA LYS A 3 15.53 15.27 -26.19
C LYS A 3 14.06 15.16 -25.86
N GLN A 4 13.53 13.94 -25.95
CA GLN A 4 12.18 13.64 -25.47
C GLN A 4 12.12 13.69 -23.95
N LYS A 5 11.16 14.39 -23.40
CA LYS A 5 10.95 14.56 -21.95
C LYS A 5 9.93 13.56 -21.45
N ILE A 6 10.38 12.66 -20.59
CA ILE A 6 9.51 11.67 -19.93
C ILE A 6 9.41 12.07 -18.47
N VAL A 7 8.20 12.27 -17.98
CA VAL A 7 7.95 12.53 -16.56
C VAL A 7 7.25 11.30 -15.95
N VAL A 8 7.76 10.83 -14.83
CA VAL A 8 7.18 9.76 -14.02
C VAL A 8 6.82 10.34 -12.66
N VAL A 9 5.58 10.23 -12.27
CA VAL A 9 5.07 10.69 -10.97
C VAL A 9 4.83 9.49 -10.08
N GLY A 10 5.53 9.45 -8.94
CA GLY A 10 5.49 8.37 -7.96
C GLY A 10 6.67 7.41 -8.08
N ALA A 11 7.44 7.26 -6.98
CA ALA A 11 8.57 6.34 -6.85
C ALA A 11 8.22 5.07 -6.03
N GLY A 12 6.96 4.61 -6.11
CA GLY A 12 6.54 3.29 -5.66
C GLY A 12 7.05 2.17 -6.57
N TYR A 13 6.61 0.94 -6.35
CA TYR A 13 7.04 -0.23 -7.14
C TYR A 13 6.87 -0.02 -8.65
N ALA A 14 5.70 0.48 -9.07
CA ALA A 14 5.40 0.70 -10.49
C ALA A 14 6.30 1.76 -11.12
N GLY A 15 6.45 2.93 -10.49
CA GLY A 15 7.23 4.04 -11.03
C GLY A 15 8.73 3.77 -11.05
N VAL A 16 9.27 3.14 -10.01
CA VAL A 16 10.68 2.70 -9.98
C VAL A 16 10.96 1.67 -11.07
N SER A 17 10.09 0.66 -11.21
CA SER A 17 10.21 -0.37 -12.25
C SER A 17 10.16 0.23 -13.65
N ALA A 18 9.17 1.08 -13.93
CA ALA A 18 9.02 1.78 -15.21
C ALA A 18 10.25 2.65 -15.54
N THR A 19 10.71 3.45 -14.57
CA THR A 19 11.86 4.34 -14.75
C THR A 19 13.14 3.56 -15.06
N LYS A 20 13.42 2.49 -14.29
CA LYS A 20 14.58 1.60 -14.52
C LYS A 20 14.54 0.96 -15.90
N PHE A 21 13.37 0.48 -16.32
CA PHE A 21 13.21 -0.14 -17.63
C PHE A 21 13.50 0.86 -18.76
N MET A 22 12.90 2.05 -18.73
CA MET A 22 13.12 3.07 -19.75
C MET A 22 14.57 3.55 -19.77
N ALA A 23 15.16 3.80 -18.60
CA ALA A 23 16.54 4.26 -18.47
C ALA A 23 17.56 3.27 -19.08
N LYS A 24 17.25 1.96 -19.01
CA LYS A 24 18.07 0.90 -19.62
C LYS A 24 17.86 0.78 -21.14
N LYS A 25 16.64 1.02 -21.62
CA LYS A 25 16.25 0.80 -23.03
C LYS A 25 16.46 2.00 -23.95
N LEU A 26 16.51 3.22 -23.38
CA LEU A 26 16.62 4.47 -24.11
C LEU A 26 17.99 5.11 -23.87
N LYS A 27 18.56 5.69 -24.93
CA LYS A 27 19.87 6.33 -24.84
C LYS A 27 19.76 7.69 -24.13
N LYS A 28 20.81 8.06 -23.40
CA LYS A 28 20.94 9.35 -22.68
C LYS A 28 20.76 10.57 -23.61
N ASP A 29 21.20 10.48 -24.86
CA ASP A 29 21.15 11.58 -25.80
C ASP A 29 19.78 11.76 -26.46
N ASP A 30 18.92 10.75 -26.38
CA ASP A 30 17.58 10.75 -26.99
C ASP A 30 16.50 11.21 -26.01
N VAL A 31 16.69 10.95 -24.69
CA VAL A 31 15.65 11.17 -23.67
C VAL A 31 16.21 11.78 -22.39
N GLU A 32 15.32 12.48 -21.69
CA GLU A 32 15.47 12.93 -20.31
C GLU A 32 14.28 12.37 -19.51
N ILE A 33 14.54 11.58 -18.47
CA ILE A 33 13.52 11.00 -17.60
C ILE A 33 13.55 11.73 -16.26
N THR A 34 12.45 12.35 -15.88
CA THR A 34 12.30 13.00 -14.57
C THR A 34 11.38 12.17 -13.71
N LEU A 35 11.90 11.58 -12.62
CA LEU A 35 11.12 10.89 -11.60
C LEU A 35 10.82 11.85 -10.46
N ILE A 36 9.52 12.10 -10.21
CA ILE A 36 9.04 13.02 -9.17
C ILE A 36 8.35 12.20 -8.07
N ASP A 37 8.78 12.38 -6.84
CA ASP A 37 8.10 11.82 -5.67
C ASP A 37 8.16 12.82 -4.50
N ARG A 38 7.23 12.70 -3.55
CA ARG A 38 7.25 13.50 -2.32
C ARG A 38 8.39 13.11 -1.38
N HIS A 39 8.91 11.89 -1.53
CA HIS A 39 10.00 11.33 -0.73
C HIS A 39 11.25 11.11 -1.59
N SER A 40 12.43 11.22 -0.97
CA SER A 40 13.72 10.92 -1.63
C SER A 40 14.07 9.42 -1.60
N TYR A 41 13.16 8.58 -1.15
CA TYR A 41 13.36 7.14 -0.98
C TYR A 41 12.16 6.34 -1.51
N HIS A 42 12.44 5.11 -1.92
CA HIS A 42 11.46 4.06 -2.18
C HIS A 42 11.22 3.26 -0.90
N THR A 43 9.98 3.01 -0.54
CA THR A 43 9.61 2.20 0.62
C THR A 43 9.19 0.80 0.17
N MET A 44 9.74 -0.23 0.81
CA MET A 44 9.24 -1.60 0.72
C MET A 44 7.94 -1.71 1.52
N MET A 45 6.83 -1.31 0.92
CA MET A 45 5.52 -1.24 1.60
C MET A 45 5.04 -2.60 2.12
N THR A 46 5.48 -3.69 1.49
CA THR A 46 5.20 -5.06 1.93
C THR A 46 5.82 -5.41 3.28
N GLU A 47 6.81 -4.64 3.74
CA GLU A 47 7.56 -4.89 4.97
C GLU A 47 7.21 -3.89 6.10
N LEU A 48 6.24 -3.00 5.88
CA LEU A 48 5.84 -1.99 6.89
C LEU A 48 5.33 -2.61 8.19
N HIS A 49 4.72 -3.80 8.13
CA HIS A 49 4.27 -4.53 9.31
C HIS A 49 5.43 -4.91 10.24
N GLU A 50 6.61 -5.19 9.70
CA GLU A 50 7.82 -5.50 10.48
C GLU A 50 8.32 -4.28 11.26
N VAL A 51 8.23 -3.08 10.66
CA VAL A 51 8.56 -1.82 11.33
C VAL A 51 7.53 -1.52 12.42
N ALA A 52 6.24 -1.62 12.08
CA ALA A 52 5.14 -1.37 13.01
C ALA A 52 5.14 -2.33 14.20
N GLY A 53 5.57 -3.59 13.98
CA GLY A 53 5.73 -4.62 15.02
C GLY A 53 7.08 -4.60 15.75
N GLY A 54 7.92 -3.59 15.51
CA GLY A 54 9.18 -3.41 16.23
C GLY A 54 10.29 -4.43 15.86
N ARG A 55 10.10 -5.23 14.79
CA ARG A 55 11.08 -6.25 14.39
C ARG A 55 12.27 -5.68 13.64
N VAL A 56 12.07 -4.67 12.80
CA VAL A 56 13.11 -4.00 12.04
C VAL A 56 13.06 -2.48 12.21
N GLU A 57 14.18 -1.82 11.98
CA GLU A 57 14.24 -0.37 12.00
C GLU A 57 13.79 0.22 10.65
N PRO A 58 13.27 1.47 10.63
CA PRO A 58 12.73 2.09 9.43
C PRO A 58 13.65 2.11 8.22
N ASP A 59 14.95 2.30 8.43
CA ASP A 59 15.97 2.37 7.36
C ASP A 59 16.21 1.02 6.68
N ALA A 60 15.82 -0.09 7.30
CA ALA A 60 15.93 -1.43 6.72
C ALA A 60 14.98 -1.64 5.52
N VAL A 61 13.88 -0.88 5.46
CA VAL A 61 12.83 -1.02 4.42
C VAL A 61 12.70 0.23 3.54
N GLN A 62 13.66 1.16 3.62
CA GLN A 62 13.74 2.36 2.79
C GLN A 62 15.00 2.32 1.91
N TYR A 63 14.82 2.65 0.64
CA TYR A 63 15.91 2.68 -0.34
C TYR A 63 16.05 4.07 -0.94
N ASP A 64 17.18 4.72 -0.69
CA ASP A 64 17.48 6.04 -1.23
C ASP A 64 17.45 6.03 -2.78
N LEU A 65 16.66 6.93 -3.36
CA LEU A 65 16.48 7.00 -4.82
C LEU A 65 17.77 7.38 -5.55
N GLN A 66 18.63 8.21 -4.96
CA GLN A 66 19.89 8.58 -5.60
C GLN A 66 20.81 7.37 -5.73
N ARG A 67 20.87 6.51 -4.70
CA ARG A 67 21.60 5.23 -4.76
C ARG A 67 20.97 4.29 -5.77
N LEU A 68 19.64 4.20 -5.79
CA LEU A 68 18.89 3.30 -6.64
C LEU A 68 19.08 3.63 -8.14
N PHE A 69 19.25 4.90 -8.48
CA PHE A 69 19.42 5.42 -9.84
C PHE A 69 20.84 5.96 -10.15
N ALA A 70 21.83 5.71 -9.28
CA ALA A 70 23.18 6.25 -9.41
C ALA A 70 23.87 5.96 -10.76
N ARG A 71 23.50 4.84 -11.40
CA ARG A 71 24.07 4.42 -12.69
C ARG A 71 23.28 4.89 -13.92
N GLN A 72 22.09 5.46 -13.72
CA GLN A 72 21.18 5.91 -14.79
C GLN A 72 21.35 7.41 -15.05
N LYS A 73 22.28 7.75 -15.95
CA LYS A 73 22.66 9.16 -16.26
C LYS A 73 21.59 9.95 -17.03
N ASN A 74 20.54 9.27 -17.51
CA ASN A 74 19.37 9.86 -18.17
C ASN A 74 18.16 10.04 -17.24
N VAL A 75 18.35 9.80 -15.94
CA VAL A 75 17.31 9.98 -14.91
C VAL A 75 17.67 11.15 -14.02
N SER A 76 16.74 12.09 -13.87
CA SER A 76 16.75 13.17 -12.90
C SER A 76 15.72 12.91 -11.81
N LEU A 77 16.11 13.07 -10.56
CA LEU A 77 15.24 12.85 -9.40
C LEU A 77 14.77 14.18 -8.84
N VAL A 78 13.46 14.28 -8.59
CA VAL A 78 12.84 15.49 -8.02
C VAL A 78 12.05 15.08 -6.79
N THR A 79 12.44 15.61 -5.63
CA THR A 79 11.68 15.44 -4.39
C THR A 79 10.72 16.61 -4.24
N ASP A 80 9.45 16.41 -4.63
CA ASP A 80 8.43 17.45 -4.61
C ASP A 80 7.02 16.82 -4.67
N THR A 81 6.01 17.57 -4.26
CA THR A 81 4.61 17.14 -4.29
C THR A 81 3.94 17.63 -5.57
N VAL A 82 3.41 16.70 -6.37
CA VAL A 82 2.59 17.02 -7.54
C VAL A 82 1.23 17.54 -7.06
N ILE A 83 0.81 18.68 -7.62
CA ILE A 83 -0.43 19.36 -7.27
C ILE A 83 -1.40 19.50 -8.45
N GLY A 84 -1.00 19.10 -9.65
CA GLY A 84 -1.87 19.13 -10.83
C GLY A 84 -1.16 18.81 -12.12
N ILE A 85 -1.96 18.56 -13.16
CA ILE A 85 -1.48 18.25 -14.51
C ILE A 85 -2.27 19.09 -15.51
N ASP A 86 -1.55 19.87 -16.29
CA ASP A 86 -2.09 20.56 -17.46
C ASP A 86 -1.92 19.65 -18.67
N LYS A 87 -2.97 18.91 -19.01
CA LYS A 87 -2.95 17.90 -20.08
C LYS A 87 -2.78 18.51 -21.47
N GLU A 88 -3.36 19.71 -21.70
CA GLU A 88 -3.26 20.39 -22.99
C GLU A 88 -1.88 20.97 -23.25
N LYS A 89 -1.28 21.60 -22.24
CA LYS A 89 0.07 22.16 -22.31
C LYS A 89 1.15 21.13 -22.03
N LYS A 90 0.75 19.91 -21.66
CA LYS A 90 1.66 18.81 -21.24
C LYS A 90 2.64 19.25 -20.15
N ILE A 91 2.13 19.72 -19.02
CA ILE A 91 2.93 20.19 -17.89
C ILE A 91 2.45 19.53 -16.60
N VAL A 92 3.35 18.89 -15.87
CA VAL A 92 3.15 18.50 -14.47
C VAL A 92 3.47 19.70 -13.58
N LYS A 93 2.55 20.04 -12.68
CA LYS A 93 2.72 21.14 -11.69
C LYS A 93 3.01 20.53 -10.33
N THR A 94 4.05 21.00 -9.68
CA THR A 94 4.41 20.64 -8.32
C THR A 94 4.36 21.88 -7.42
N LYS A 95 4.56 21.71 -6.12
CA LYS A 95 4.61 22.86 -5.19
C LYS A 95 5.74 23.83 -5.53
N LEU A 96 6.87 23.34 -6.02
CA LEU A 96 8.09 24.13 -6.24
C LEU A 96 8.40 24.37 -7.72
N GLY A 97 7.75 23.68 -8.66
CA GLY A 97 8.13 23.77 -10.07
C GLY A 97 7.07 23.33 -11.07
N LYS A 98 7.48 23.37 -12.34
CA LYS A 98 6.69 22.92 -13.49
C LYS A 98 7.58 22.07 -14.39
N TYR A 99 7.07 20.90 -14.79
CA TYR A 99 7.83 19.92 -15.57
C TYR A 99 7.07 19.62 -16.87
N PRO A 100 7.53 20.17 -18.02
CA PRO A 100 6.96 19.84 -19.32
C PRO A 100 7.30 18.39 -19.68
N PHE A 101 6.37 17.70 -20.36
CA PHE A 101 6.55 16.33 -20.79
C PHE A 101 6.12 16.10 -22.23
N ASP A 102 6.77 15.18 -22.89
CA ASP A 102 6.29 14.55 -24.13
C ASP A 102 5.49 13.28 -23.79
N GLN A 103 5.95 12.55 -22.75
CA GLN A 103 5.33 11.34 -22.21
C GLN A 103 5.17 11.48 -20.69
N LEU A 104 4.02 11.07 -20.14
CA LEU A 104 3.76 11.13 -18.70
C LEU A 104 3.30 9.78 -18.17
N ILE A 105 3.91 9.31 -17.09
CA ILE A 105 3.45 8.17 -16.29
C ILE A 105 2.95 8.69 -14.94
N ILE A 106 1.72 8.31 -14.57
CA ILE A 106 1.11 8.63 -13.28
C ILE A 106 1.02 7.32 -12.47
N GLY A 107 1.86 7.18 -11.46
CA GLY A 107 1.97 6.01 -10.59
C GLY A 107 1.96 6.39 -9.12
N MET A 108 1.01 7.24 -8.70
CA MET A 108 0.94 7.79 -7.34
C MET A 108 0.37 6.80 -6.31
N GLY A 109 0.02 5.59 -6.76
CA GLY A 109 -0.47 4.52 -5.88
C GLY A 109 -1.87 4.76 -5.34
N GLY A 110 -2.13 4.16 -4.18
CA GLY A 110 -3.40 4.25 -3.48
C GLY A 110 -3.28 4.89 -2.10
N GLU A 111 -4.37 4.78 -1.36
CA GLU A 111 -4.47 5.18 0.04
C GLU A 111 -5.45 4.25 0.77
N PRO A 112 -5.40 4.16 2.11
CA PRO A 112 -6.35 3.36 2.89
C PRO A 112 -7.79 3.78 2.62
N ASN A 113 -8.68 2.80 2.55
CA ASN A 113 -10.12 3.02 2.41
C ASN A 113 -10.81 2.76 3.74
N ASP A 114 -11.35 3.80 4.35
CA ASP A 114 -12.12 3.72 5.60
C ASP A 114 -13.60 3.35 5.36
N PHE A 115 -14.02 3.25 4.09
CA PHE A 115 -15.40 3.00 3.68
C PHE A 115 -16.42 3.99 4.28
N GLY A 116 -15.97 5.16 4.73
CA GLY A 116 -16.78 6.15 5.42
C GLY A 116 -17.19 5.74 6.84
N THR A 117 -16.50 4.78 7.44
CA THR A 117 -16.75 4.34 8.82
C THR A 117 -16.39 5.45 9.82
N PRO A 118 -17.36 5.95 10.60
CA PRO A 118 -17.13 7.02 11.57
C PRO A 118 -16.02 6.69 12.55
N GLY A 119 -15.15 7.66 12.81
CA GLY A 119 -14.08 7.58 13.81
C GLY A 119 -12.82 6.83 13.37
N VAL A 120 -12.79 6.20 12.19
CA VAL A 120 -11.56 5.51 11.72
C VAL A 120 -10.42 6.49 11.52
N LYS A 121 -10.67 7.66 10.94
CA LYS A 121 -9.64 8.69 10.70
C LYS A 121 -9.11 9.31 11.98
N GLU A 122 -9.99 9.48 12.97
CA GLU A 122 -9.69 10.16 14.23
C GLU A 122 -9.01 9.24 15.24
N HIS A 123 -9.40 7.96 15.28
CA HIS A 123 -9.04 7.02 16.34
C HIS A 123 -8.36 5.74 15.84
N GLY A 124 -8.46 5.42 14.55
CA GLY A 124 -7.78 4.27 13.95
C GLY A 124 -6.36 4.60 13.51
N PHE A 125 -5.55 3.56 13.38
CA PHE A 125 -4.22 3.63 12.79
C PHE A 125 -4.24 2.92 11.44
N THR A 126 -3.82 3.60 10.38
CA THR A 126 -3.58 2.95 9.08
C THR A 126 -2.16 2.39 9.02
N LEU A 127 -1.91 1.41 8.16
CA LEU A 127 -0.57 0.88 7.90
C LEU A 127 -0.30 1.01 6.40
N TRP A 128 0.08 2.21 5.98
CA TRP A 128 0.24 2.55 4.57
C TRP A 128 1.53 3.32 4.26
N SER A 129 2.10 3.99 5.21
CA SER A 129 3.33 4.76 5.08
C SER A 129 4.33 4.38 6.16
N MET A 130 5.58 4.81 6.00
CA MET A 130 6.60 4.66 7.04
C MET A 130 6.20 5.41 8.31
N GLU A 131 5.64 6.60 8.15
CA GLU A 131 5.12 7.41 9.24
C GLU A 131 4.02 6.68 10.01
N ASP A 132 3.12 5.99 9.31
CA ASP A 132 2.09 5.15 9.93
C ASP A 132 2.71 4.01 10.74
N ALA A 133 3.67 3.29 10.17
CA ALA A 133 4.34 2.19 10.86
C ALA A 133 5.05 2.64 12.15
N ILE A 134 5.79 3.75 12.09
CA ILE A 134 6.44 4.36 13.26
C ILE A 134 5.42 4.81 14.31
N LYS A 135 4.31 5.42 13.85
CA LYS A 135 3.22 5.88 14.74
C LYS A 135 2.55 4.71 15.45
N ILE A 136 2.29 3.60 14.75
CA ILE A 136 1.75 2.37 15.34
C ILE A 136 2.72 1.82 16.39
N ARG A 137 3.99 1.64 16.03
CA ARG A 137 5.03 1.14 16.94
C ARG A 137 5.08 1.94 18.22
N LYS A 138 5.23 3.27 18.08
CA LYS A 138 5.29 4.17 19.24
C LYS A 138 4.01 4.12 20.09
N HIS A 139 2.84 4.12 19.47
CA HIS A 139 1.57 4.04 20.18
C HIS A 139 1.47 2.75 21.01
N ILE A 140 1.87 1.61 20.46
CA ILE A 140 1.84 0.33 21.17
C ILE A 140 2.80 0.33 22.35
N GLU A 141 4.05 0.79 22.16
CA GLU A 141 5.05 0.93 23.23
C GLU A 141 4.53 1.80 24.37
N ASP A 142 4.02 3.01 24.05
CA ASP A 142 3.48 3.95 25.02
C ASP A 142 2.24 3.38 25.74
N THR A 143 1.36 2.68 25.04
CA THR A 143 0.13 2.11 25.60
C THR A 143 0.43 0.95 26.55
N VAL A 144 1.36 0.07 26.20
CA VAL A 144 1.79 -1.05 27.06
C VAL A 144 2.47 -0.53 28.31
N ALA A 145 3.34 0.50 28.18
CA ALA A 145 3.99 1.13 29.34
C ALA A 145 2.97 1.74 30.31
N LYS A 146 1.91 2.40 29.82
CA LYS A 146 0.81 2.92 30.62
C LYS A 146 -0.02 1.81 31.26
N ALA A 147 -0.35 0.76 30.50
CA ALA A 147 -1.12 -0.37 31.00
C ALA A 147 -0.44 -1.10 32.16
N ALA A 148 0.91 -1.16 32.15
CA ALA A 148 1.67 -1.76 33.26
C ALA A 148 1.50 -1.00 34.61
N LEU A 149 1.09 0.25 34.58
CA LEU A 149 0.87 1.12 35.74
C LEU A 149 -0.62 1.33 36.04
N GLU A 150 -1.52 0.87 35.16
CA GLU A 150 -2.97 1.08 35.30
C GLU A 150 -3.57 0.15 36.36
N PRO A 151 -4.14 0.71 37.44
CA PRO A 151 -4.73 -0.10 38.53
C PRO A 151 -6.11 -0.64 38.19
N ASP A 152 -6.89 0.05 37.34
CA ASP A 152 -8.21 -0.43 36.93
C ASP A 152 -8.07 -1.58 35.91
N GLU A 153 -8.57 -2.75 36.27
CA GLU A 153 -8.44 -3.96 35.46
C GLU A 153 -9.14 -3.84 34.10
N ALA A 154 -10.32 -3.20 34.06
CA ALA A 154 -11.08 -3.05 32.80
C ALA A 154 -10.36 -2.11 31.84
N THR A 155 -9.86 -0.98 32.32
CA THR A 155 -9.06 -0.02 31.54
C THR A 155 -7.76 -0.66 31.06
N ARG A 156 -7.03 -1.36 31.95
CA ARG A 156 -5.80 -2.08 31.57
C ARG A 156 -6.06 -3.12 30.50
N ARG A 157 -7.16 -3.87 30.58
CA ARG A 157 -7.53 -4.86 29.57
C ARG A 157 -7.81 -4.21 28.22
N ALA A 158 -8.51 -3.07 28.18
CA ALA A 158 -8.76 -2.32 26.95
C ALA A 158 -7.43 -1.83 26.32
N MET A 159 -6.50 -1.33 27.12
CA MET A 159 -5.17 -0.91 26.65
C MET A 159 -4.35 -2.07 26.08
N LEU A 160 -4.48 -3.28 26.64
CA LEU A 160 -3.75 -4.48 26.17
C LEU A 160 -4.55 -5.29 25.11
N THR A 161 -5.65 -4.74 24.61
CA THR A 161 -6.42 -5.31 23.50
C THR A 161 -6.04 -4.62 22.20
N PHE A 162 -5.40 -5.35 21.30
CA PHE A 162 -4.99 -4.88 19.98
C PHE A 162 -5.87 -5.50 18.90
N VAL A 163 -6.54 -4.66 18.13
CA VAL A 163 -7.46 -5.07 17.09
C VAL A 163 -6.89 -4.70 15.72
N VAL A 164 -6.84 -5.67 14.81
CA VAL A 164 -6.55 -5.45 13.40
C VAL A 164 -7.85 -5.64 12.60
N CYS A 165 -8.27 -4.62 11.88
CA CYS A 165 -9.42 -4.66 10.98
C CYS A 165 -8.97 -5.02 9.58
N GLY A 166 -9.55 -6.10 9.05
CA GLY A 166 -9.20 -6.67 7.75
C GLY A 166 -8.28 -7.87 7.85
N SER A 167 -8.61 -8.92 7.13
CA SER A 167 -7.90 -10.20 7.11
C SER A 167 -7.22 -10.48 5.76
N GLY A 168 -6.90 -9.42 5.01
CA GLY A 168 -5.97 -9.49 3.87
C GLY A 168 -4.54 -9.75 4.33
N PHE A 169 -3.60 -9.82 3.40
CA PHE A 169 -2.18 -10.11 3.72
C PHE A 169 -1.62 -9.16 4.77
N THR A 170 -1.76 -7.85 4.58
CA THR A 170 -1.26 -6.83 5.52
C THR A 170 -1.80 -7.02 6.94
N GLY A 171 -3.10 -7.30 7.09
CA GLY A 171 -3.71 -7.49 8.42
C GLY A 171 -3.24 -8.77 9.10
N ILE A 172 -3.09 -9.83 8.34
CA ILE A 172 -2.60 -11.12 8.86
C ILE A 172 -1.11 -11.05 9.22
N GLU A 173 -0.31 -10.37 8.42
CA GLU A 173 1.11 -10.13 8.72
C GLU A 173 1.27 -9.23 9.95
N MET A 174 0.49 -8.15 10.04
CA MET A 174 0.52 -7.26 11.21
C MET A 174 0.14 -7.97 12.51
N ILE A 175 -0.92 -8.77 12.52
CA ILE A 175 -1.30 -9.50 13.74
C ILE A 175 -0.27 -10.58 14.09
N GLY A 176 0.41 -11.13 13.08
CA GLY A 176 1.54 -12.05 13.26
C GLY A 176 2.74 -11.39 13.96
N GLU A 177 3.07 -10.16 13.58
CA GLU A 177 4.10 -9.37 14.27
C GLU A 177 3.71 -9.09 15.72
N LEU A 178 2.48 -8.63 15.96
CA LEU A 178 1.99 -8.38 17.32
C LEU A 178 2.02 -9.66 18.19
N MET A 179 1.74 -10.81 17.59
CA MET A 179 1.80 -12.10 18.28
C MET A 179 3.20 -12.42 18.82
N GLU A 180 4.24 -12.09 18.07
CA GLU A 180 5.63 -12.30 18.51
C GLU A 180 6.07 -11.18 19.46
N TRP A 181 5.77 -9.95 19.13
CA TRP A 181 6.21 -8.78 19.91
C TRP A 181 5.60 -8.70 21.31
N LYS A 182 4.36 -9.16 21.49
CA LYS A 182 3.72 -9.18 22.83
C LYS A 182 4.56 -9.85 23.92
N THR A 183 5.34 -10.88 23.55
CA THR A 183 6.20 -11.59 24.51
C THR A 183 7.37 -10.73 24.96
N VAL A 184 7.93 -9.94 24.05
CA VAL A 184 9.01 -8.98 24.34
C VAL A 184 8.46 -7.84 25.21
N LEU A 185 7.36 -7.21 24.79
CA LEU A 185 6.70 -6.13 25.51
C LEU A 185 6.28 -6.54 26.93
N ALA A 186 5.71 -7.75 27.07
CA ALA A 186 5.33 -8.29 28.37
C ALA A 186 6.54 -8.40 29.33
N LYS A 187 7.67 -8.93 28.81
CA LYS A 187 8.91 -9.06 29.58
C LYS A 187 9.46 -7.69 30.00
N GLU A 188 9.50 -6.73 29.08
CA GLU A 188 10.04 -5.39 29.33
C GLU A 188 9.23 -4.64 30.39
N HIS A 189 7.91 -4.76 30.39
CA HIS A 189 7.00 -4.06 31.27
C HIS A 189 6.53 -4.90 32.47
N LYS A 190 7.08 -6.10 32.70
CA LYS A 190 6.73 -7.01 33.81
C LYS A 190 5.25 -7.42 33.80
N LEU A 191 4.66 -7.52 32.63
CA LEU A 191 3.34 -8.06 32.38
C LEU A 191 3.42 -9.55 31.99
N ARG A 192 2.27 -10.24 31.99
CA ARG A 192 2.18 -11.61 31.48
C ARG A 192 1.69 -11.57 30.02
N PRO A 193 2.23 -12.37 29.11
CA PRO A 193 1.78 -12.42 27.71
C PRO A 193 0.28 -12.73 27.56
N GLU A 194 -0.32 -13.42 28.54
CA GLU A 194 -1.74 -13.79 28.58
C GLU A 194 -2.67 -12.59 28.84
N GLU A 195 -2.15 -11.48 29.35
CA GLU A 195 -2.90 -10.22 29.54
C GLU A 195 -3.18 -9.51 28.22
N PHE A 196 -2.42 -9.85 27.16
CA PHE A 196 -2.61 -9.26 25.84
C PHE A 196 -3.69 -10.02 25.06
N THR A 197 -4.67 -9.28 24.57
CA THR A 197 -5.67 -9.79 23.62
C THR A 197 -5.31 -9.33 22.22
N LEU A 198 -5.12 -10.26 21.31
CA LEU A 198 -4.88 -10.00 19.89
C LEU A 198 -6.10 -10.47 19.10
N MET A 199 -6.66 -9.57 18.27
CA MET A 199 -7.91 -9.86 17.57
C MET A 199 -7.84 -9.37 16.13
N VAL A 200 -8.30 -10.21 15.21
CA VAL A 200 -8.62 -9.82 13.83
C VAL A 200 -10.13 -9.70 13.70
N VAL A 201 -10.61 -8.56 13.20
CA VAL A 201 -12.02 -8.32 12.89
C VAL A 201 -12.16 -8.22 11.38
N GLU A 202 -12.99 -9.09 10.82
CA GLU A 202 -13.21 -9.22 9.38
C GLU A 202 -14.70 -9.11 9.04
N ALA A 203 -15.02 -8.24 8.08
CA ALA A 203 -16.41 -8.06 7.62
C ALA A 203 -16.96 -9.27 6.86
N LEU A 204 -16.10 -9.99 6.16
CA LEU A 204 -16.45 -11.17 5.39
C LEU A 204 -16.49 -12.44 6.26
N PRO A 205 -17.21 -13.49 5.83
CA PRO A 205 -17.31 -14.75 6.60
C PRO A 205 -16.01 -15.57 6.60
N THR A 206 -15.04 -15.22 5.78
CA THR A 206 -13.76 -15.93 5.62
C THR A 206 -12.59 -14.97 5.65
N ILE A 207 -11.42 -15.47 6.03
CA ILE A 207 -10.16 -14.73 5.99
C ILE A 207 -9.35 -15.11 4.74
N LEU A 208 -8.35 -14.25 4.39
CA LEU A 208 -7.38 -14.53 3.31
C LEU A 208 -8.05 -15.00 2.00
N ASN A 209 -9.08 -14.26 1.56
CA ASN A 209 -9.91 -14.64 0.40
C ASN A 209 -9.13 -14.73 -0.94
N MET A 210 -7.88 -14.32 -0.97
CA MET A 210 -6.99 -14.48 -2.13
C MET A 210 -6.27 -15.84 -2.14
N LEU A 211 -6.25 -16.56 -1.04
CA LEU A 211 -5.73 -17.93 -0.95
C LEU A 211 -6.83 -18.95 -1.22
N ASP A 212 -6.43 -20.17 -1.56
CA ASP A 212 -7.39 -21.25 -1.57
C ASP A 212 -7.95 -21.54 -0.15
N ARG A 213 -9.14 -22.12 -0.10
CA ARG A 213 -9.85 -22.34 1.16
C ARG A 213 -9.05 -23.20 2.15
N LYS A 214 -8.35 -24.20 1.65
CA LYS A 214 -7.54 -25.14 2.46
C LYS A 214 -6.38 -24.44 3.17
N ASP A 215 -5.69 -23.52 2.49
CA ASP A 215 -4.56 -22.80 3.07
C ASP A 215 -5.02 -21.66 3.99
N ALA A 216 -6.11 -20.98 3.64
CA ALA A 216 -6.76 -20.03 4.55
C ALA A 216 -7.18 -20.69 5.88
N GLU A 217 -7.73 -21.92 5.84
CA GLU A 217 -8.09 -22.68 7.05
C GLU A 217 -6.89 -23.14 7.87
N LYS A 218 -5.74 -23.44 7.23
CA LYS A 218 -4.51 -23.74 7.96
C LYS A 218 -4.00 -22.50 8.71
N ALA A 219 -4.02 -21.33 8.05
CA ALA A 219 -3.66 -20.05 8.67
C ALA A 219 -4.57 -19.75 9.87
N GLU A 220 -5.89 -19.92 9.70
CA GLU A 220 -6.89 -19.74 10.76
C GLU A 220 -6.59 -20.61 11.98
N ARG A 221 -6.41 -21.92 11.77
CA ARG A 221 -6.06 -22.86 12.85
C ARG A 221 -4.74 -22.49 13.54
N PHE A 222 -3.74 -22.07 12.78
CA PHE A 222 -2.46 -21.64 13.35
C PHE A 222 -2.64 -20.41 14.26
N MET A 223 -3.32 -19.37 13.78
CA MET A 223 -3.59 -18.15 14.55
C MET A 223 -4.36 -18.43 15.83
N MET A 224 -5.44 -19.23 15.74
CA MET A 224 -6.24 -19.60 16.92
C MET A 224 -5.41 -20.40 17.94
N LYS A 225 -4.57 -21.33 17.49
CA LYS A 225 -3.63 -22.06 18.36
C LYS A 225 -2.64 -21.13 19.07
N LYS A 226 -2.32 -19.98 18.47
CA LYS A 226 -1.44 -18.94 19.04
C LYS A 226 -2.19 -17.93 19.91
N GLY A 227 -3.50 -18.12 20.13
CA GLY A 227 -4.32 -17.26 20.98
C GLY A 227 -4.84 -16.01 20.28
N ILE A 228 -4.72 -15.90 18.96
CA ILE A 228 -5.32 -14.81 18.18
C ILE A 228 -6.83 -15.09 18.05
N GLN A 229 -7.66 -14.13 18.42
CA GLN A 229 -9.11 -14.19 18.26
C GLN A 229 -9.49 -13.74 16.85
N LEU A 230 -10.39 -14.49 16.20
CA LEU A 230 -10.90 -14.18 14.87
C LEU A 230 -12.40 -13.88 14.94
N LYS A 231 -12.80 -12.64 14.68
CA LYS A 231 -14.19 -12.22 14.54
C LYS A 231 -14.50 -12.02 13.04
N LYS A 232 -15.10 -13.03 12.44
CA LYS A 232 -15.49 -13.05 11.02
C LYS A 232 -16.98 -12.70 10.87
N GLY A 233 -17.37 -12.13 9.71
CA GLY A 233 -18.72 -11.66 9.47
C GLY A 233 -19.13 -10.50 10.40
N ALA A 234 -18.15 -9.72 10.88
CA ALA A 234 -18.30 -8.72 11.92
C ALA A 234 -17.83 -7.33 11.44
N PRO A 235 -18.56 -6.67 10.53
CA PRO A 235 -18.19 -5.33 10.09
C PRO A 235 -18.14 -4.34 11.26
N ILE A 236 -17.09 -3.52 11.30
CA ILE A 236 -16.98 -2.37 12.22
C ILE A 236 -17.86 -1.24 11.67
N THR A 237 -18.71 -0.66 12.50
CA THR A 237 -19.62 0.43 12.14
C THR A 237 -19.27 1.76 12.77
N GLU A 238 -18.46 1.76 13.83
CA GLU A 238 -18.00 2.97 14.51
C GLU A 238 -16.69 2.69 15.25
N VAL A 239 -15.83 3.69 15.34
CA VAL A 239 -14.57 3.65 16.07
C VAL A 239 -14.51 4.85 17.01
N THR A 240 -14.19 4.60 18.27
CA THR A 240 -13.95 5.65 19.28
C THR A 240 -12.53 5.52 19.83
N ALA A 241 -12.15 6.40 20.75
CA ALA A 241 -10.86 6.33 21.43
C ALA A 241 -10.74 5.09 22.34
N ASP A 242 -11.86 4.55 22.84
CA ASP A 242 -11.88 3.55 23.91
C ASP A 242 -12.50 2.22 23.51
N TYR A 243 -13.25 2.17 22.38
CA TYR A 243 -13.88 0.96 21.88
C TYR A 243 -14.23 1.06 20.39
N ILE A 244 -14.46 -0.09 19.78
CA ILE A 244 -15.06 -0.21 18.46
C ILE A 244 -16.46 -0.82 18.57
N VAL A 245 -17.36 -0.45 17.63
CA VAL A 245 -18.72 -0.99 17.55
C VAL A 245 -18.84 -1.88 16.32
N LEU A 246 -19.40 -3.07 16.49
CA LEU A 246 -19.69 -4.00 15.41
C LEU A 246 -21.13 -3.84 14.91
N LYS A 247 -21.42 -4.38 13.73
CA LYS A 247 -22.74 -4.30 13.08
C LYS A 247 -23.88 -4.89 13.94
N ASP A 248 -23.60 -5.86 14.79
CA ASP A 248 -24.56 -6.46 15.71
C ASP A 248 -24.81 -5.61 16.99
N GLY A 249 -24.18 -4.45 17.09
CA GLY A 249 -24.26 -3.54 18.25
C GLY A 249 -23.29 -3.89 19.39
N SER A 250 -22.55 -5.00 19.28
CA SER A 250 -21.55 -5.35 20.32
C SER A 250 -20.36 -4.39 20.25
N GLN A 251 -19.77 -4.14 21.42
CA GLN A 251 -18.60 -3.27 21.57
C GLN A 251 -17.37 -4.09 21.97
N ILE A 252 -16.22 -3.73 21.46
CA ILE A 252 -14.92 -4.29 21.83
C ILE A 252 -14.11 -3.15 22.43
N PRO A 253 -13.87 -3.15 23.77
CA PRO A 253 -12.99 -2.19 24.40
C PRO A 253 -11.56 -2.34 23.90
N THR A 254 -11.02 -1.26 23.34
CA THR A 254 -9.64 -1.20 22.82
C THR A 254 -9.23 0.26 22.63
N ASN A 255 -7.97 0.57 22.89
CA ASN A 255 -7.37 1.85 22.51
C ASN A 255 -6.50 1.73 21.24
N THR A 256 -6.46 0.55 20.61
CA THR A 256 -5.61 0.29 19.45
C THR A 256 -6.36 -0.48 18.39
N LEU A 257 -6.82 0.24 17.37
CA LEU A 257 -7.34 -0.33 16.13
C LEU A 257 -6.39 -0.04 14.98
N ILE A 258 -5.84 -1.08 14.36
CA ILE A 258 -5.05 -0.98 13.13
C ILE A 258 -5.96 -1.34 11.96
N TRP A 259 -6.21 -0.35 11.09
CA TRP A 259 -7.12 -0.47 9.95
C TRP A 259 -6.36 -0.86 8.69
N THR A 260 -6.57 -2.09 8.23
CA THR A 260 -5.97 -2.64 6.99
C THR A 260 -7.03 -3.10 5.99
N ALA A 261 -8.29 -2.68 6.17
CA ALA A 261 -9.43 -3.14 5.39
C ALA A 261 -9.62 -2.30 4.12
N GLY A 262 -8.88 -2.63 3.07
CA GLY A 262 -9.12 -2.07 1.73
C GLY A 262 -8.25 -0.88 1.37
N VAL A 263 -8.12 -0.72 0.05
CA VAL A 263 -7.31 0.31 -0.62
C VAL A 263 -8.17 0.96 -1.70
N LYS A 264 -7.99 2.25 -1.90
CA LYS A 264 -8.55 3.02 -3.01
C LYS A 264 -7.45 3.79 -3.73
N GLY A 265 -7.73 4.33 -4.91
CA GLY A 265 -6.81 5.26 -5.58
C GLY A 265 -6.58 6.50 -4.72
N THR A 266 -5.40 7.11 -4.84
CA THR A 266 -5.07 8.29 -4.05
C THR A 266 -5.97 9.47 -4.39
N SER A 267 -6.47 10.17 -3.37
CA SER A 267 -7.26 11.39 -3.52
C SER A 267 -6.45 12.52 -4.17
N ASP A 268 -5.13 12.51 -4.07
CA ASP A 268 -4.22 13.47 -4.72
C ASP A 268 -4.36 13.49 -6.25
N ALA A 269 -4.87 12.40 -6.86
CA ALA A 269 -5.09 12.30 -8.31
C ALA A 269 -6.51 12.71 -8.75
N ALA A 270 -7.44 12.96 -7.83
CA ALA A 270 -8.83 13.25 -8.13
C ALA A 270 -9.02 14.54 -8.99
N ASP A 271 -8.17 15.54 -8.73
CA ASP A 271 -8.26 16.85 -9.41
C ASP A 271 -7.49 16.91 -10.75
N PHE A 272 -6.92 15.79 -11.22
CA PHE A 272 -6.22 15.77 -12.51
C PHE A 272 -7.17 15.79 -13.71
N GLY A 273 -8.48 15.67 -13.47
CA GLY A 273 -9.52 15.71 -14.50
C GLY A 273 -9.40 14.53 -15.47
N LEU A 274 -9.00 13.37 -14.98
CA LEU A 274 -8.99 12.09 -15.68
C LEU A 274 -10.23 11.27 -15.30
N GLU A 275 -10.68 10.37 -16.18
CA GLU A 275 -11.86 9.57 -15.91
C GLU A 275 -11.63 8.62 -14.73
N THR A 276 -12.48 8.73 -13.71
CA THR A 276 -12.34 8.03 -12.43
C THR A 276 -13.33 6.87 -12.33
N ALA A 277 -12.84 5.72 -11.94
CA ALA A 277 -13.58 4.51 -11.64
C ALA A 277 -13.98 4.42 -10.16
N ARG A 278 -14.73 3.36 -9.82
CA ARG A 278 -14.99 3.01 -8.43
C ARG A 278 -13.70 2.89 -7.63
N GLY A 279 -13.70 3.36 -6.38
CA GLY A 279 -12.53 3.36 -5.53
C GLY A 279 -11.47 4.40 -5.93
N GLN A 280 -11.86 5.47 -6.61
CA GLN A 280 -10.98 6.60 -6.99
C GLN A 280 -9.79 6.19 -7.87
N ARG A 281 -9.89 5.06 -8.57
CA ARG A 281 -8.88 4.61 -9.53
C ARG A 281 -9.15 5.28 -10.88
N LEU A 282 -8.11 5.42 -11.71
CA LEU A 282 -8.19 6.08 -13.01
C LEU A 282 -8.28 5.03 -14.13
N TYR A 283 -9.21 5.22 -15.07
CA TYR A 283 -9.37 4.33 -16.20
C TYR A 283 -8.18 4.40 -17.16
N ALA A 284 -7.68 3.24 -17.56
CA ALA A 284 -6.71 3.08 -18.63
C ALA A 284 -7.17 2.03 -19.65
N ASN A 285 -6.59 2.08 -20.85
CA ASN A 285 -6.77 1.06 -21.88
C ASN A 285 -5.75 -0.09 -21.71
N GLU A 286 -5.76 -1.06 -22.64
CA GLU A 286 -4.87 -2.21 -22.66
C GLU A 286 -3.37 -1.86 -22.78
N TYR A 287 -3.06 -0.64 -23.20
CA TYR A 287 -1.69 -0.11 -23.30
C TYR A 287 -1.27 0.71 -22.06
N MET A 288 -2.10 0.74 -21.03
CA MET A 288 -1.98 1.58 -19.83
C MET A 288 -2.09 3.08 -20.11
N GLN A 289 -2.63 3.49 -21.25
CA GLN A 289 -2.90 4.89 -21.56
C GLN A 289 -4.18 5.35 -20.86
N ALA A 290 -4.16 6.58 -20.31
CA ALA A 290 -5.32 7.18 -19.69
C ALA A 290 -6.48 7.31 -20.67
N LYS A 291 -7.65 6.79 -20.32
CA LYS A 291 -8.85 6.81 -21.16
C LYS A 291 -9.26 8.23 -21.49
N GLY A 292 -9.49 8.48 -22.79
CA GLY A 292 -9.83 9.81 -23.32
C GLY A 292 -8.64 10.75 -23.50
N TYR A 293 -7.41 10.30 -23.21
CA TYR A 293 -6.17 11.05 -23.37
C TYR A 293 -5.04 10.23 -24.01
N GLU A 294 -5.42 9.28 -24.87
CA GLU A 294 -4.48 8.38 -25.57
C GLU A 294 -3.55 9.18 -26.50
N ASP A 295 -4.04 10.26 -27.09
CA ASP A 295 -3.30 11.19 -27.96
C ASP A 295 -2.34 12.12 -27.18
N LYS A 296 -2.53 12.27 -25.87
CA LYS A 296 -1.70 13.12 -25.00
C LYS A 296 -0.52 12.40 -24.39
N ASP A 297 -0.40 11.09 -24.61
CA ASP A 297 0.72 10.26 -24.10
C ASP A 297 0.79 10.21 -22.57
N ILE A 298 -0.36 10.06 -21.94
CA ILE A 298 -0.52 9.94 -20.49
C ILE A 298 -0.83 8.49 -20.15
N TYR A 299 -0.07 7.91 -19.24
CA TYR A 299 -0.17 6.51 -18.80
C TYR A 299 -0.49 6.44 -17.30
N ILE A 300 -1.31 5.48 -16.91
CA ILE A 300 -1.69 5.22 -15.51
C ILE A 300 -1.16 3.84 -15.11
N ILE A 301 -0.50 3.75 -13.95
CA ILE A 301 0.12 2.51 -13.49
C ILE A 301 -0.07 2.27 -11.98
N GLY A 302 0.18 1.04 -11.56
CA GLY A 302 0.15 0.63 -10.16
C GLY A 302 -1.26 0.62 -9.57
N ASP A 303 -1.36 0.83 -8.27
CA ASP A 303 -2.64 0.76 -7.54
C ASP A 303 -3.68 1.80 -7.98
N LEU A 304 -3.22 2.84 -8.68
CA LEU A 304 -4.08 3.89 -9.22
C LEU A 304 -4.82 3.47 -10.49
N VAL A 305 -4.32 2.49 -11.27
CA VAL A 305 -4.93 2.10 -12.54
C VAL A 305 -6.19 1.26 -12.37
N HIS A 306 -7.23 1.58 -13.11
CA HIS A 306 -8.39 0.73 -13.31
C HIS A 306 -8.37 0.20 -14.75
N TYR A 307 -8.06 -1.07 -14.90
CA TYR A 307 -8.10 -1.80 -16.16
C TYR A 307 -8.67 -3.20 -15.92
N GLU A 308 -9.64 -3.60 -16.73
CA GLU A 308 -10.31 -4.90 -16.67
C GLU A 308 -9.83 -5.75 -17.85
N GLU A 309 -8.84 -6.61 -17.62
CA GLU A 309 -8.20 -7.43 -18.66
C GLU A 309 -9.19 -8.38 -19.36
N ASN A 310 -10.15 -8.92 -18.58
CA ASN A 310 -11.09 -9.91 -19.09
C ASN A 310 -12.51 -9.36 -19.26
N ASN A 311 -12.75 -8.08 -19.09
CA ASN A 311 -14.09 -7.46 -19.08
C ASN A 311 -15.09 -8.16 -18.14
N ASP A 312 -14.62 -8.67 -17.01
CA ASP A 312 -15.39 -9.44 -16.02
C ASP A 312 -15.77 -8.61 -14.79
N GLY A 313 -15.60 -7.30 -14.84
CA GLY A 313 -15.83 -6.37 -13.74
C GLY A 313 -14.75 -6.43 -12.64
N LYS A 314 -13.65 -7.15 -12.87
CA LYS A 314 -12.54 -7.26 -11.93
C LYS A 314 -11.35 -6.45 -12.45
N PRO A 315 -11.10 -5.29 -11.85
CA PRO A 315 -9.94 -4.50 -12.25
C PRO A 315 -8.63 -5.15 -11.79
N THR A 316 -7.53 -4.75 -12.42
CA THR A 316 -6.17 -5.10 -12.00
C THR A 316 -6.03 -5.04 -10.48
N PRO A 317 -5.54 -6.08 -9.80
CA PRO A 317 -5.43 -6.10 -8.34
C PRO A 317 -4.37 -5.09 -7.84
N GLN A 318 -4.58 -4.56 -6.63
CA GLN A 318 -3.63 -3.63 -5.99
C GLN A 318 -2.58 -4.43 -5.22
N ILE A 319 -1.63 -4.99 -5.96
CA ILE A 319 -0.51 -5.82 -5.46
C ILE A 319 0.78 -5.43 -6.18
N VAL A 320 1.92 -5.71 -5.58
CA VAL A 320 3.25 -5.37 -6.13
C VAL A 320 3.46 -5.92 -7.53
N GLN A 321 3.10 -7.19 -7.79
CA GLN A 321 3.26 -7.80 -9.12
C GLN A 321 2.46 -7.05 -10.19
N ALA A 322 1.22 -6.65 -9.91
CA ALA A 322 0.41 -5.87 -10.83
C ALA A 322 0.98 -4.46 -11.02
N ALA A 323 1.45 -3.84 -9.95
CA ALA A 323 2.09 -2.52 -10.01
C ALA A 323 3.32 -2.53 -10.91
N GLU A 324 4.21 -3.50 -10.75
CA GLU A 324 5.41 -3.65 -11.59
C GLU A 324 5.06 -3.97 -13.05
N GLN A 325 4.09 -4.85 -13.31
CA GLN A 325 3.70 -5.25 -14.66
C GLN A 325 2.98 -4.12 -15.42
N THR A 326 2.11 -3.35 -14.76
CA THR A 326 1.50 -2.16 -15.37
C THR A 326 2.54 -1.08 -15.64
N GLY A 327 3.48 -0.87 -14.72
CA GLY A 327 4.63 0.02 -14.91
C GLY A 327 5.50 -0.40 -16.10
N HIS A 328 5.80 -1.68 -16.21
CA HIS A 328 6.55 -2.25 -17.34
C HIS A 328 5.82 -2.05 -18.67
N THR A 329 4.52 -2.31 -18.72
CA THR A 329 3.71 -2.15 -19.94
C THR A 329 3.70 -0.69 -20.42
N ALA A 330 3.45 0.26 -19.52
CA ALA A 330 3.49 1.69 -19.85
C ALA A 330 4.89 2.10 -20.37
N ALA A 331 5.94 1.70 -19.67
CA ALA A 331 7.32 1.98 -20.05
C ALA A 331 7.69 1.35 -21.39
N ALA A 332 7.28 0.10 -21.65
CA ALA A 332 7.49 -0.56 -22.94
C ALA A 332 6.78 0.17 -24.08
N ASN A 333 5.58 0.69 -23.85
CA ASN A 333 4.82 1.45 -24.84
C ASN A 333 5.46 2.83 -25.14
N ILE A 334 6.02 3.50 -24.14
CA ILE A 334 6.82 4.72 -24.34
C ILE A 334 8.07 4.40 -25.17
N VAL A 335 8.79 3.34 -24.84
CA VAL A 335 9.95 2.88 -25.62
C VAL A 335 9.57 2.53 -27.04
N ALA A 336 8.45 1.81 -27.24
CA ALA A 336 7.94 1.44 -28.55
C ALA A 336 7.62 2.68 -29.40
N LYS A 337 6.97 3.69 -28.82
CA LYS A 337 6.67 4.96 -29.50
C LYS A 337 7.94 5.68 -29.93
N ILE A 338 8.93 5.82 -29.05
CA ILE A 338 10.21 6.51 -29.35
C ILE A 338 10.99 5.75 -30.44
N LYS A 339 10.95 4.42 -30.43
CA LYS A 339 11.64 3.57 -31.42
C LYS A 339 10.81 3.24 -32.65
N ASN A 340 9.58 3.75 -32.72
CA ASN A 340 8.63 3.45 -33.81
C ASN A 340 8.42 1.92 -34.01
N THR A 341 8.16 1.21 -32.93
CA THR A 341 7.85 -0.22 -32.90
C THR A 341 6.39 -0.45 -32.41
N PRO A 342 5.80 -1.65 -32.63
CA PRO A 342 4.44 -1.93 -32.18
C PRO A 342 4.25 -1.77 -30.68
N LYS A 343 3.05 -1.37 -30.26
CA LYS A 343 2.64 -1.31 -28.86
C LYS A 343 2.50 -2.71 -28.25
N HIS A 344 2.57 -2.78 -26.93
CA HIS A 344 2.42 -3.97 -26.11
C HIS A 344 1.16 -3.87 -25.26
N GLU A 345 0.24 -4.81 -25.41
CA GLU A 345 -0.92 -4.93 -24.53
C GLU A 345 -0.50 -5.44 -23.14
N PHE A 346 -1.17 -4.96 -22.12
CA PHE A 346 -1.02 -5.52 -20.78
C PHE A 346 -1.58 -6.94 -20.76
N LYS A 347 -0.77 -7.87 -20.26
CA LYS A 347 -1.18 -9.25 -19.96
C LYS A 347 -0.62 -9.61 -18.59
N SER A 348 -1.53 -9.90 -17.67
CA SER A 348 -1.13 -10.26 -16.31
C SER A 348 -0.45 -11.63 -16.28
N ASN A 349 0.60 -11.72 -15.49
CA ASN A 349 1.32 -12.98 -15.22
C ASN A 349 1.70 -13.02 -13.73
N TYR A 350 0.71 -13.33 -12.88
CA TYR A 350 0.94 -13.38 -11.43
C TYR A 350 1.55 -14.73 -11.05
N GLN A 351 2.68 -14.69 -10.32
CA GLN A 351 3.45 -15.86 -9.93
C GLN A 351 3.03 -16.46 -8.59
N GLY A 352 1.83 -16.06 -8.11
CA GLY A 352 1.31 -16.53 -6.83
C GLY A 352 1.42 -15.51 -5.71
N PHE A 353 1.00 -15.91 -4.52
CA PHE A 353 0.92 -15.08 -3.34
C PHE A 353 1.64 -15.74 -2.17
N MET A 354 2.26 -14.94 -1.34
CA MET A 354 2.87 -15.38 -0.09
C MET A 354 2.36 -14.49 1.04
N VAL A 355 2.06 -15.11 2.18
CA VAL A 355 1.70 -14.42 3.42
C VAL A 355 2.43 -15.06 4.58
N SER A 356 2.95 -14.24 5.49
CA SER A 356 3.58 -14.70 6.73
C SER A 356 2.69 -14.44 7.95
N ILE A 357 2.83 -15.26 8.98
CA ILE A 357 2.22 -15.04 10.31
C ILE A 357 3.36 -15.13 11.33
N GLY A 358 3.96 -13.98 11.63
CA GLY A 358 5.21 -13.92 12.36
C GLY A 358 6.35 -14.59 11.60
N SER A 359 7.47 -14.86 12.28
CA SER A 359 8.71 -15.35 11.66
C SER A 359 8.73 -16.85 11.32
N LYS A 360 7.72 -17.62 11.78
CA LYS A 360 7.78 -19.10 11.77
C LYS A 360 6.72 -19.80 10.93
N TRP A 361 5.79 -19.07 10.38
CA TRP A 361 4.72 -19.64 9.56
C TRP A 361 4.51 -18.81 8.30
N GLY A 362 4.37 -19.47 7.17
CA GLY A 362 4.03 -18.83 5.91
C GLY A 362 3.18 -19.77 5.04
N ALA A 363 2.34 -19.20 4.20
CA ALA A 363 1.64 -19.88 3.13
C ALA A 363 2.10 -19.31 1.80
N LEU A 364 2.31 -20.18 0.84
CA LEU A 364 2.65 -19.85 -0.54
C LEU A 364 1.62 -20.50 -1.45
N LEU A 365 0.97 -19.69 -2.27
CA LEU A 365 0.13 -20.13 -3.39
C LEU A 365 0.87 -19.79 -4.68
N ILE A 366 1.19 -20.81 -5.47
CA ILE A 366 1.86 -20.70 -6.78
C ILE A 366 0.84 -21.00 -7.87
#